data_f092211012ba8b92a3c87964aaf570e9
#
_entry.id   f092211012ba8b92a3c87964aaf570e9
#
_cell.length_a   1.000
_cell.length_b   1.000
_cell.length_c   1.000
_cell.angle_alpha   90.00
_cell.angle_beta   90.00
_cell.angle_gamma   90.00
#
_symmetry.space_group_name_H-M   'P 1'
#
loop_
_entity.id
_entity.type
_entity.pdbx_description
1 polymer ?
#
loop_
_entity_poly.entity_id
_entity_poly.type
_entity_poly.pdbx_seq_one_letter_code
_entity_poly.pdbx_strand_id
1 'polypeptide(L)'
;MLNSVLYFGRQNCKYSKILEKYLKNNSRKFVSVKSKYKGEIIKKNSISKNYFDYVFCFRSYFILKENILNNCKYAINFHPSLPKYRGVGGVNYAIFNGDKYFGTTIHFINKKVDNGKILKISKFRILKNDNVETLLKKTHKLLFKEAKKFIGKLIKNSNILENKITKVSAKWGKKYYNVKSLNKFYEIDL
;
A
#
# COMPACT_ATOMS: atom_id res chain seq x y z
N MET A 1 -2.73 3.71 21.94
CA MET A 1 -1.48 3.60 21.16
C MET A 1 -1.32 2.18 20.62
N LEU A 2 -0.64 2.02 19.50
CA LEU A 2 -0.23 0.69 18.99
C LEU A 2 0.96 0.17 19.82
N ASN A 3 1.07 -1.14 20.06
CA ASN A 3 2.18 -1.67 20.86
C ASN A 3 3.50 -1.62 20.07
N SER A 4 3.62 -2.43 18.99
CA SER A 4 4.84 -2.49 18.21
C SER A 4 4.55 -2.36 16.71
N VAL A 5 5.25 -1.44 16.05
CA VAL A 5 5.02 -1.10 14.65
C VAL A 5 6.33 -1.13 13.86
N LEU A 6 6.33 -1.85 12.76
CA LEU A 6 7.34 -1.78 11.71
C LEU A 6 6.73 -1.07 10.49
N TYR A 7 7.33 0.02 10.08
CA TYR A 7 6.85 0.83 8.96
C TYR A 7 7.81 0.76 7.77
N PHE A 8 7.29 0.39 6.63
CA PHE A 8 7.99 0.45 5.35
C PHE A 8 7.46 1.62 4.52
N GLY A 9 8.29 2.63 4.34
CA GLY A 9 7.95 3.83 3.59
C GLY A 9 8.84 4.05 2.36
N ARG A 10 8.67 5.21 1.73
CA ARG A 10 9.51 5.69 0.62
C ARG A 10 10.26 6.96 1.05
N GLN A 11 11.57 7.02 0.77
CA GLN A 11 12.44 8.11 1.22
C GLN A 11 11.97 9.48 0.70
N ASN A 12 11.73 9.60 -0.60
CA ASN A 12 11.35 10.86 -1.25
C ASN A 12 9.82 10.95 -1.46
N CYS A 13 9.06 10.78 -0.36
CA CYS A 13 7.61 10.85 -0.39
C CYS A 13 7.08 11.64 0.80
N LYS A 14 6.52 12.83 0.53
CA LYS A 14 5.92 13.72 1.55
C LYS A 14 4.93 12.97 2.44
N TYR A 15 3.99 12.25 1.85
CA TYR A 15 2.97 11.52 2.60
C TYR A 15 3.53 10.36 3.43
N SER A 16 4.59 9.69 2.93
CA SER A 16 5.28 8.65 3.69
C SER A 16 5.93 9.23 4.95
N LYS A 17 6.61 10.39 4.83
CA LYS A 17 7.22 11.07 5.98
C LYS A 17 6.20 11.52 7.03
N ILE A 18 5.05 12.06 6.59
CA ILE A 18 3.98 12.49 7.51
C ILE A 18 3.38 11.28 8.23
N LEU A 19 3.12 10.18 7.51
CA LEU A 19 2.56 8.97 8.10
C LEU A 19 3.53 8.29 9.07
N GLU A 20 4.83 8.31 8.77
CA GLU A 20 5.90 7.86 9.66
C GLU A 20 5.89 8.61 10.99
N LYS A 21 5.88 9.95 10.95
CA LYS A 21 5.79 10.78 12.15
C LYS A 21 4.52 10.48 12.95
N TYR A 22 3.39 10.34 12.27
CA TYR A 22 2.12 9.98 12.90
C TYR A 22 2.18 8.63 13.60
N LEU A 23 2.73 7.59 12.96
CA LEU A 23 2.91 6.26 13.55
C LEU A 23 3.88 6.29 14.73
N LYS A 24 5.03 6.96 14.60
CA LYS A 24 6.01 7.10 15.68
C LYS A 24 5.37 7.69 16.94
N ASN A 25 4.58 8.75 16.79
CA ASN A 25 3.93 9.42 17.92
C ASN A 25 2.76 8.61 18.55
N ASN A 26 2.28 7.56 17.88
CA ASN A 26 1.15 6.74 18.30
C ASN A 26 1.51 5.27 18.53
N SER A 27 2.78 4.95 18.68
CA SER A 27 3.27 3.59 18.93
C SER A 27 4.22 3.57 20.14
N ARG A 28 4.18 2.49 20.93
CA ARG A 28 5.11 2.28 22.06
C ARG A 28 6.49 1.88 21.54
N LYS A 29 6.55 0.93 20.60
CA LYS A 29 7.77 0.53 19.88
C LYS A 29 7.58 0.83 18.39
N PHE A 30 8.50 1.58 17.80
CA PHE A 30 8.43 1.98 16.40
C PHE A 30 9.77 1.79 15.69
N VAL A 31 9.73 1.09 14.57
CA VAL A 31 10.88 0.93 13.66
C VAL A 31 10.43 1.34 12.26
N SER A 32 11.26 2.10 11.54
CA SER A 32 10.98 2.44 10.15
C SER A 32 12.13 2.09 9.22
N VAL A 33 11.77 1.67 8.02
CA VAL A 33 12.67 1.38 6.90
C VAL A 33 12.17 2.09 5.66
N LYS A 34 13.04 2.81 4.98
CA LYS A 34 12.69 3.58 3.78
C LYS A 34 13.37 3.01 2.56
N SER A 35 12.58 2.73 1.55
CA SER A 35 13.09 2.37 0.24
C SER A 35 13.47 3.60 -0.58
N LYS A 36 14.59 3.52 -1.29
CA LYS A 36 15.12 4.57 -2.17
C LYS A 36 14.69 4.37 -3.62
N TYR A 37 14.84 3.15 -4.12
CA TYR A 37 14.57 2.77 -5.51
C TYR A 37 13.91 1.39 -5.62
N LYS A 38 13.38 1.08 -6.79
CA LYS A 38 12.80 -0.24 -7.09
C LYS A 38 13.89 -1.32 -7.11
N GLY A 39 13.58 -2.48 -6.54
CA GLY A 39 14.53 -3.60 -6.47
C GLY A 39 15.50 -3.53 -5.29
N GLU A 40 15.44 -2.49 -4.47
CA GLU A 40 16.22 -2.42 -3.24
C GLU A 40 15.84 -3.56 -2.30
N ILE A 41 16.86 -4.23 -1.77
CA ILE A 41 16.72 -5.36 -0.83
C ILE A 41 16.86 -4.84 0.60
N ILE A 42 16.04 -5.38 1.50
CA ILE A 42 16.14 -5.06 2.93
C ILE A 42 17.41 -5.68 3.50
N LYS A 43 18.41 -4.84 3.78
CA LYS A 43 19.76 -5.26 4.22
C LYS A 43 19.86 -5.67 5.70
N LYS A 44 18.79 -5.88 6.46
CA LYS A 44 18.94 -6.04 7.90
C LYS A 44 18.40 -7.35 8.46
N ASN A 45 19.33 -8.19 8.95
CA ASN A 45 19.04 -9.33 9.81
C ASN A 45 18.34 -8.96 11.12
N SER A 46 18.50 -7.72 11.63
CA SER A 46 17.91 -7.26 12.89
C SER A 46 16.40 -7.09 12.87
N ILE A 47 15.81 -6.82 11.70
CA ILE A 47 14.36 -6.61 11.58
C ILE A 47 13.63 -7.95 11.63
N SER A 48 14.18 -8.98 11.00
CA SER A 48 13.57 -10.31 10.93
C SER A 48 13.57 -11.07 12.27
N LYS A 49 14.38 -10.65 13.23
CA LYS A 49 14.46 -11.27 14.57
C LYS A 49 13.45 -10.68 15.57
N ASN A 50 12.82 -9.55 15.25
CA ASN A 50 11.86 -8.90 16.14
C ASN A 50 10.43 -9.21 15.72
N TYR A 51 9.57 -9.50 16.69
CA TYR A 51 8.12 -9.58 16.47
C TYR A 51 7.48 -8.20 16.50
N PHE A 52 6.53 -7.96 15.60
CA PHE A 52 5.74 -6.73 15.52
C PHE A 52 4.24 -7.04 15.46
N ASP A 53 3.43 -6.28 16.21
CA ASP A 53 1.97 -6.41 16.10
C ASP A 53 1.49 -5.92 14.73
N TYR A 54 2.09 -4.84 14.23
CA TYR A 54 1.72 -4.25 12.96
C TYR A 54 2.92 -4.00 12.06
N VAL A 55 2.83 -4.47 10.83
CA VAL A 55 3.71 -4.08 9.74
C VAL A 55 2.89 -3.29 8.74
N PHE A 56 3.26 -2.03 8.50
CA PHE A 56 2.60 -1.17 7.52
C PHE A 56 3.51 -0.86 6.35
N CYS A 57 3.03 -1.09 5.13
CA CYS A 57 3.69 -0.69 3.89
C CYS A 57 2.93 0.47 3.23
N PHE A 58 3.60 1.62 3.05
CA PHE A 58 3.03 2.78 2.39
C PHE A 58 3.94 3.24 1.26
N ARG A 59 3.56 2.94 0.01
CA ARG A 59 4.32 3.29 -1.19
C ARG A 59 5.78 2.79 -1.18
N SER A 60 6.10 1.83 -0.35
CA SER A 60 7.42 1.21 -0.32
C SER A 60 7.72 0.43 -1.59
N TYR A 61 8.97 0.39 -1.99
CA TYR A 61 9.45 -0.48 -3.07
C TYR A 61 9.82 -1.89 -2.58
N PHE A 62 9.92 -2.10 -1.25
CA PHE A 62 10.26 -3.40 -0.71
C PHE A 62 9.13 -4.41 -0.90
N ILE A 63 9.49 -5.61 -1.33
CA ILE A 63 8.64 -6.79 -1.29
C ILE A 63 8.99 -7.53 -0.01
N LEU A 64 8.02 -7.66 0.89
CA LEU A 64 8.22 -8.34 2.17
C LEU A 64 8.31 -9.85 1.96
N LYS A 65 9.39 -10.44 2.49
CA LYS A 65 9.63 -11.87 2.48
C LYS A 65 9.00 -12.55 3.69
N GLU A 66 8.92 -13.88 3.65
CA GLU A 66 8.30 -14.71 4.70
C GLU A 66 8.88 -14.47 6.09
N ASN A 67 10.19 -14.26 6.20
CA ASN A 67 10.84 -13.98 7.48
C ASN A 67 10.31 -12.73 8.20
N ILE A 68 9.78 -11.74 7.46
CA ILE A 68 9.12 -10.56 8.06
C ILE A 68 7.65 -10.89 8.34
N LEU A 69 6.96 -11.56 7.40
CA LEU A 69 5.54 -11.88 7.51
C LEU A 69 5.26 -12.86 8.66
N ASN A 70 6.15 -13.82 8.92
CA ASN A 70 6.03 -14.78 10.01
C ASN A 70 6.32 -14.16 11.39
N ASN A 71 6.96 -12.99 11.43
CA ASN A 71 7.31 -12.26 12.65
C ASN A 71 6.40 -11.04 12.87
N CYS A 72 5.14 -11.10 12.44
CA CYS A 72 4.18 -10.05 12.74
C CYS A 72 2.76 -10.61 12.88
N LYS A 73 1.93 -9.92 13.70
CA LYS A 73 0.51 -10.27 13.83
C LYS A 73 -0.29 -9.83 12.59
N TYR A 74 -0.06 -8.60 12.12
CA TYR A 74 -0.77 -8.04 10.97
C TYR A 74 0.19 -7.31 10.04
N ALA A 75 0.30 -7.76 8.79
CA ALA A 75 1.01 -7.06 7.73
C ALA A 75 0.00 -6.42 6.76
N ILE A 76 0.05 -5.11 6.59
CA ILE A 76 -0.95 -4.32 5.85
C ILE A 76 -0.26 -3.44 4.82
N ASN A 77 -0.74 -3.51 3.57
CA ASN A 77 -0.31 -2.65 2.49
C ASN A 77 -1.38 -1.60 2.15
N PHE A 78 -0.92 -0.39 1.89
CA PHE A 78 -1.70 0.69 1.32
C PHE A 78 -1.37 0.79 -0.17
N HIS A 79 -2.18 0.13 -0.99
CA HIS A 79 -1.97 0.00 -2.43
C HIS A 79 -2.60 1.17 -3.19
N PRO A 80 -1.81 1.95 -4.00
CA PRO A 80 -2.30 3.12 -4.72
C PRO A 80 -3.06 2.75 -6.00
N SER A 81 -3.92 1.75 -5.93
CA SER A 81 -4.75 1.32 -7.06
C SER A 81 -5.99 0.57 -6.59
N LEU A 82 -6.95 0.40 -7.50
CA LEU A 82 -8.07 -0.52 -7.32
C LEU A 82 -7.61 -1.97 -7.44
N PRO A 83 -8.37 -2.95 -6.88
CA PRO A 83 -8.04 -4.37 -6.98
C PRO A 83 -7.92 -4.90 -8.41
N LYS A 84 -8.58 -4.26 -9.38
CA LYS A 84 -8.47 -4.55 -10.82
C LYS A 84 -7.03 -4.48 -11.31
N TYR A 85 -6.22 -3.57 -10.74
CA TYR A 85 -4.84 -3.30 -11.16
C TYR A 85 -3.83 -3.70 -10.10
N ARG A 86 -3.52 -4.99 -10.02
CA ARG A 86 -2.48 -5.53 -9.14
C ARG A 86 -1.10 -5.20 -9.67
N GLY A 87 -0.17 -4.84 -8.78
CA GLY A 87 1.21 -4.53 -9.15
C GLY A 87 1.42 -3.06 -9.47
N VAL A 88 2.04 -2.73 -10.61
CA VAL A 88 2.46 -1.37 -10.96
C VAL A 88 1.69 -0.79 -12.14
N GLY A 89 1.68 0.55 -12.27
CA GLY A 89 1.12 1.22 -13.44
C GLY A 89 -0.40 1.33 -13.47
N GLY A 90 -1.10 1.04 -12.36
CA GLY A 90 -2.57 1.07 -12.33
C GLY A 90 -3.18 2.38 -12.83
N VAL A 91 -2.53 3.52 -12.59
CA VAL A 91 -2.97 4.83 -13.08
C VAL A 91 -2.90 4.90 -14.60
N ASN A 92 -1.78 4.41 -15.20
CA ASN A 92 -1.59 4.40 -16.65
C ASN A 92 -2.66 3.54 -17.32
N TYR A 93 -2.89 2.33 -16.78
CA TYR A 93 -3.92 1.43 -17.30
C TYR A 93 -5.33 1.99 -17.15
N ALA A 94 -5.62 2.70 -16.05
CA ALA A 94 -6.93 3.29 -15.84
C ALA A 94 -7.24 4.39 -16.88
N ILE A 95 -6.27 5.24 -17.19
CA ILE A 95 -6.39 6.27 -18.24
C ILE A 95 -6.53 5.60 -19.62
N PHE A 96 -5.63 4.66 -19.95
CA PHE A 96 -5.66 3.96 -21.23
C PHE A 96 -6.98 3.22 -21.48
N ASN A 97 -7.52 2.57 -20.46
CA ASN A 97 -8.78 1.82 -20.56
C ASN A 97 -10.03 2.72 -20.48
N GLY A 98 -9.90 4.04 -20.32
CA GLY A 98 -11.04 4.94 -20.18
C GLY A 98 -11.89 4.64 -18.93
N ASP A 99 -11.26 4.21 -17.83
CA ASP A 99 -11.98 3.87 -16.60
C ASP A 99 -12.69 5.13 -16.04
N LYS A 100 -13.95 4.96 -15.63
CA LYS A 100 -14.74 6.07 -15.02
C LYS A 100 -14.33 6.37 -13.58
N TYR A 101 -13.77 5.38 -12.88
CA TYR A 101 -13.38 5.47 -11.47
C TYR A 101 -12.00 4.89 -11.25
N PHE A 102 -11.26 5.51 -10.34
CA PHE A 102 -9.99 5.00 -9.82
C PHE A 102 -9.98 5.09 -8.30
N GLY A 103 -8.90 4.62 -7.64
CA GLY A 103 -8.87 4.66 -6.19
C GLY A 103 -7.71 3.90 -5.56
N THR A 104 -7.94 3.45 -4.33
CA THR A 104 -6.94 2.83 -3.47
C THR A 104 -7.49 1.60 -2.78
N THR A 105 -6.61 0.68 -2.42
CA THR A 105 -6.94 -0.57 -1.72
C THR A 105 -6.08 -0.71 -0.47
N ILE A 106 -6.69 -0.99 0.67
CA ILE A 106 -6.00 -1.43 1.89
C ILE A 106 -6.21 -2.93 1.99
N HIS A 107 -5.13 -3.70 2.17
CA HIS A 107 -5.21 -5.14 2.20
C HIS A 107 -4.13 -5.76 3.09
N PHE A 108 -4.34 -6.98 3.55
CA PHE A 108 -3.28 -7.76 4.17
C PHE A 108 -2.20 -8.14 3.15
N ILE A 109 -0.96 -8.18 3.60
CA ILE A 109 0.15 -8.69 2.80
C ILE A 109 0.23 -10.20 2.98
N ASN A 110 0.43 -10.91 1.88
CA ASN A 110 0.76 -12.34 1.84
C ASN A 110 1.96 -12.58 0.91
N LYS A 111 2.33 -13.84 0.67
CA LYS A 111 3.45 -14.23 -0.19
C LYS A 111 3.36 -13.73 -1.64
N LYS A 112 2.14 -13.46 -2.14
CA LYS A 112 1.89 -12.96 -3.50
C LYS A 112 1.65 -11.46 -3.46
N VAL A 113 2.31 -10.69 -4.33
CA VAL A 113 2.16 -9.23 -4.41
C VAL A 113 0.70 -8.88 -4.74
N ASP A 114 0.15 -7.91 -3.97
CA ASP A 114 -1.21 -7.39 -4.10
C ASP A 114 -2.25 -8.49 -4.29
N ASN A 115 -2.26 -9.46 -3.37
CA ASN A 115 -3.17 -10.61 -3.43
C ASN A 115 -3.76 -11.02 -2.06
N GLY A 116 -3.40 -10.32 -1.00
CA GLY A 116 -3.92 -10.58 0.33
C GLY A 116 -5.37 -10.09 0.48
N LYS A 117 -6.03 -10.53 1.55
CA LYS A 117 -7.42 -10.19 1.83
C LYS A 117 -7.63 -8.67 1.88
N ILE A 118 -8.61 -8.18 1.13
CA ILE A 118 -8.94 -6.76 1.04
C ILE A 118 -9.68 -6.32 2.29
N LEU A 119 -9.21 -5.22 2.90
CA LEU A 119 -9.79 -4.62 4.10
C LEU A 119 -10.65 -3.40 3.77
N LYS A 120 -10.25 -2.65 2.71
CA LYS A 120 -10.97 -1.45 2.28
C LYS A 120 -10.63 -1.09 0.85
N ILE A 121 -11.64 -0.60 0.12
CA ILE A 121 -11.49 0.04 -1.18
C ILE A 121 -12.08 1.45 -1.05
N SER A 122 -11.37 2.44 -1.58
CA SER A 122 -11.86 3.82 -1.69
C SER A 122 -11.70 4.28 -3.13
N LYS A 123 -12.79 4.82 -3.71
CA LYS A 123 -12.86 5.23 -5.11
C LYS A 123 -13.12 6.72 -5.24
N PHE A 124 -12.70 7.28 -6.36
CA PHE A 124 -13.09 8.62 -6.83
C PHE A 124 -13.30 8.59 -8.34
N ARG A 125 -14.03 9.57 -8.85
CA ARG A 125 -14.32 9.69 -10.28
C ARG A 125 -13.09 10.25 -11.01
N ILE A 126 -12.74 9.66 -12.15
CA ILE A 126 -11.80 10.24 -13.10
C ILE A 126 -12.53 11.33 -13.88
N LEU A 127 -11.95 12.51 -13.93
CA LEU A 127 -12.52 13.63 -14.65
C LEU A 127 -12.01 13.66 -16.10
N LYS A 128 -12.74 14.30 -17.00
CA LYS A 128 -12.39 14.40 -18.42
C LYS A 128 -10.98 14.98 -18.66
N ASN A 129 -10.54 15.89 -17.78
CA ASN A 129 -9.23 16.57 -17.87
C ASN A 129 -8.14 15.86 -17.05
N ASP A 130 -8.41 14.68 -16.48
CA ASP A 130 -7.37 13.92 -15.79
C ASP A 130 -6.43 13.25 -16.76
N ASN A 131 -5.16 13.41 -16.50
CA ASN A 131 -4.07 12.66 -17.10
C ASN A 131 -3.36 11.78 -16.04
N VAL A 132 -2.33 11.06 -16.43
CA VAL A 132 -1.58 10.18 -15.54
C VAL A 132 -1.04 10.93 -14.30
N GLU A 133 -0.53 12.14 -14.49
CA GLU A 133 0.06 12.92 -13.40
C GLU A 133 -1.00 13.40 -12.40
N THR A 134 -2.09 14.01 -12.88
CA THR A 134 -3.18 14.50 -12.02
C THR A 134 -3.85 13.36 -11.28
N LEU A 135 -4.08 12.23 -11.98
CA LEU A 135 -4.68 11.05 -11.39
C LEU A 135 -3.77 10.43 -10.32
N LEU A 136 -2.46 10.42 -10.56
CA LEU A 136 -1.46 9.95 -9.59
C LEU A 136 -1.45 10.83 -8.32
N LYS A 137 -1.48 12.16 -8.49
CA LYS A 137 -1.56 13.11 -7.36
C LYS A 137 -2.83 12.90 -6.52
N LYS A 138 -3.99 12.77 -7.17
CA LYS A 138 -5.28 12.47 -6.51
C LYS A 138 -5.23 11.15 -5.75
N THR A 139 -4.69 10.12 -6.38
CA THR A 139 -4.56 8.77 -5.79
C THR A 139 -3.68 8.80 -4.53
N HIS A 140 -2.52 9.46 -4.59
CA HIS A 140 -1.63 9.55 -3.43
C HIS A 140 -2.24 10.33 -2.26
N LYS A 141 -2.98 11.42 -2.56
CA LYS A 141 -3.72 12.19 -1.54
C LYS A 141 -4.80 11.34 -0.87
N LEU A 142 -5.59 10.61 -1.68
CA LEU A 142 -6.59 9.69 -1.15
C LEU A 142 -5.95 8.57 -0.33
N LEU A 143 -4.90 7.92 -0.84
CA LEU A 143 -4.20 6.85 -0.14
C LEU A 143 -3.72 7.29 1.24
N PHE A 144 -3.12 8.48 1.34
CA PHE A 144 -2.68 9.04 2.61
C PHE A 144 -3.85 9.29 3.57
N LYS A 145 -4.93 9.91 3.09
CA LYS A 145 -6.15 10.15 3.87
C LYS A 145 -6.71 8.85 4.44
N GLU A 146 -6.81 7.83 3.58
CA GLU A 146 -7.37 6.54 3.95
C GLU A 146 -6.45 5.75 4.89
N ALA A 147 -5.14 5.80 4.68
CA ALA A 147 -4.16 5.18 5.57
C ALA A 147 -4.21 5.81 6.98
N LYS A 148 -4.19 7.15 7.07
CA LYS A 148 -4.28 7.85 8.35
C LYS A 148 -5.60 7.54 9.08
N LYS A 149 -6.73 7.54 8.35
CA LYS A 149 -8.05 7.19 8.91
C LYS A 149 -8.10 5.75 9.39
N PHE A 150 -7.53 4.83 8.64
CA PHE A 150 -7.49 3.41 8.98
C PHE A 150 -6.64 3.16 10.23
N ILE A 151 -5.41 3.71 10.27
CA ILE A 151 -4.51 3.61 11.42
C ILE A 151 -5.12 4.28 12.65
N GLY A 152 -5.76 5.44 12.51
CA GLY A 152 -6.46 6.12 13.61
C GLY A 152 -7.58 5.27 14.24
N LYS A 153 -8.26 4.45 13.41
CA LYS A 153 -9.25 3.48 13.93
C LYS A 153 -8.58 2.34 14.72
N LEU A 154 -7.43 1.84 14.24
CA LEU A 154 -6.67 0.81 14.96
C LEU A 154 -6.13 1.31 16.30
N ILE A 155 -5.71 2.58 16.37
CA ILE A 155 -5.25 3.22 17.62
C ILE A 155 -6.38 3.28 18.65
N LYS A 156 -7.63 3.54 18.20
CA LYS A 156 -8.82 3.62 19.07
C LYS A 156 -9.34 2.23 19.47
N ASN A 157 -9.26 1.26 18.57
CA ASN A 157 -9.74 -0.10 18.77
C ASN A 157 -8.87 -1.10 18.00
N SER A 158 -7.97 -1.79 18.71
CA SER A 158 -7.05 -2.79 18.12
C SER A 158 -7.79 -4.01 17.54
N ASN A 159 -8.95 -4.36 18.08
CA ASN A 159 -9.72 -5.55 17.68
C ASN A 159 -10.52 -5.35 16.38
N ILE A 160 -10.44 -4.14 15.80
CA ILE A 160 -11.20 -3.82 14.58
C ILE A 160 -10.82 -4.72 13.39
N LEU A 161 -9.60 -5.29 13.38
CA LEU A 161 -9.17 -6.21 12.34
C LEU A 161 -9.82 -7.59 12.49
N GLU A 162 -9.97 -8.06 13.71
CA GLU A 162 -10.63 -9.35 14.00
C GLU A 162 -12.10 -9.33 13.57
N ASN A 163 -12.79 -8.22 13.83
CA ASN A 163 -14.20 -8.04 13.48
C ASN A 163 -14.45 -7.69 11.99
N LYS A 164 -13.45 -7.10 11.28
CA LYS A 164 -13.60 -6.67 9.89
C LYS A 164 -13.15 -7.69 8.85
N ILE A 165 -12.47 -8.73 9.28
CA ILE A 165 -11.96 -9.77 8.36
C ILE A 165 -13.07 -10.39 7.50
N THR A 166 -14.33 -10.29 7.91
CA THR A 166 -15.46 -10.96 7.26
C THR A 166 -16.27 -10.09 6.28
N LYS A 167 -16.10 -8.76 6.23
CA LYS A 167 -17.09 -7.86 5.60
C LYS A 167 -16.79 -7.35 4.19
N VAL A 168 -15.61 -7.59 3.61
CA VAL A 168 -15.30 -7.12 2.24
C VAL A 168 -15.24 -8.31 1.29
N SER A 169 -16.28 -8.46 0.46
CA SER A 169 -16.39 -9.53 -0.55
C SER A 169 -15.59 -9.26 -1.84
N ALA A 170 -14.88 -8.13 -1.94
CA ALA A 170 -14.15 -7.75 -3.13
C ALA A 170 -12.98 -8.70 -3.41
N LYS A 171 -12.80 -9.02 -4.69
CA LYS A 171 -11.72 -9.87 -5.20
C LYS A 171 -10.70 -9.08 -5.99
N TRP A 172 -9.46 -9.55 -5.98
CA TRP A 172 -8.40 -9.03 -6.85
C TRP A 172 -8.64 -9.42 -8.31
N GLY A 173 -8.21 -8.54 -9.21
CA GLY A 173 -8.17 -8.86 -10.64
C GLY A 173 -7.22 -10.04 -10.92
N LYS A 174 -7.52 -10.80 -11.96
CA LYS A 174 -6.70 -11.97 -12.35
C LYS A 174 -5.30 -11.55 -12.84
N LYS A 175 -5.22 -10.44 -13.59
CA LYS A 175 -3.98 -9.95 -14.20
C LYS A 175 -3.08 -9.26 -13.18
N TYR A 176 -1.79 -9.59 -13.20
CA TYR A 176 -0.73 -8.90 -12.48
C TYR A 176 0.07 -8.04 -13.45
N TYR A 177 0.24 -6.77 -13.12
CA TYR A 177 0.93 -5.79 -13.96
C TYR A 177 2.33 -5.55 -13.40
N ASN A 178 3.36 -5.78 -14.19
CA ASN A 178 4.77 -5.56 -13.84
C ASN A 178 5.36 -4.39 -14.65
N VAL A 179 6.63 -4.09 -14.41
CA VAL A 179 7.32 -2.99 -15.11
C VAL A 179 7.44 -3.26 -16.61
N LYS A 180 7.71 -4.52 -17.00
CA LYS A 180 7.80 -4.89 -18.42
C LYS A 180 6.49 -4.65 -19.17
N SER A 181 5.35 -4.99 -18.53
CA SER A 181 4.04 -4.73 -19.13
C SER A 181 3.70 -3.23 -19.19
N LEU A 182 4.27 -2.41 -18.32
CA LEU A 182 4.12 -0.95 -18.37
C LEU A 182 4.96 -0.33 -19.48
N ASN A 183 6.17 -0.83 -19.71
CA ASN A 183 7.06 -0.31 -20.75
C ASN A 183 6.45 -0.43 -22.16
N LYS A 184 5.59 -1.42 -22.40
CA LYS A 184 4.86 -1.54 -23.68
C LYS A 184 4.01 -0.31 -24.04
N PHE A 185 3.65 0.56 -23.07
CA PHE A 185 2.97 1.82 -23.35
C PHE A 185 3.92 2.90 -23.92
N TYR A 186 5.23 2.73 -23.75
CA TYR A 186 6.25 3.66 -24.26
C TYR A 186 6.82 3.21 -25.61
N GLU A 187 6.45 2.00 -26.07
CA GLU A 187 6.88 1.42 -27.35
C GLU A 187 5.85 1.67 -28.46
N ILE A 188 4.81 2.47 -28.23
CA ILE A 188 3.89 2.89 -29.29
C ILE A 188 4.60 4.00 -30.05
N ASP A 189 5.20 3.68 -31.18
CA ASP A 189 5.70 4.64 -32.15
C ASP A 189 4.55 5.57 -32.60
N LEU A 190 4.82 6.86 -32.52
CA LEU A 190 3.96 7.91 -33.05
C LEU A 190 4.06 7.97 -34.57
#